data_039071e4055c299484b4defdecfdbfb4
#
_entry.id   039071e4055c299484b4defdecfdbfb4
#
_cell.length_a   1.000
_cell.length_b   1.000
_cell.length_c   1.000
_cell.angle_alpha   90.00
_cell.angle_beta   90.00
_cell.angle_gamma   90.00
#
_symmetry.space_group_name_H-M   'P 1'
#
loop_
_entity.id
_entity.type
_entity.pdbx_description
1 polymer ?
#
loop_
_entity_poly.entity_id
_entity_poly.type
_entity_poly.pdbx_seq_one_letter_code
_entity_poly.pdbx_strand_id
1 'polypeptide(L)'
;MLFLSTRGKTDLVCSAHAITRGMADDGGLFVPQKFVAVPLEDIIALHNLSYQERAVKIISLFLTDYSEEELADAAARAYDAAKFGSCPAPVVQVNDNTDALELWHGPTSAFKDMALQILPLLLTKAIAKTGEQHKIVILTATSGDTGKAALEGFADVDGTEIIVFYPESGVSDIQKQQMVTQAGKNVHVFAVKGNFDDAQTGVKQIFANAGLNEEIAAQGCALSSANSINWGRLVPQIVYYFSAYSDAVAAGRIKAGDEINFAVPTGNFGDILAGYYAKMMGLPVHKFICASNSNNVLTDFINTGIYDKRRDFKKTISPSMDILVSSNLERLLYSVTDEDSEKVTEWMQQLNTEGVYNVGEKIHKKITSAFFGAWVDEQETAETIRRVYNDSKYLLDPHTAVAWRACEKYRLVTSDDRYAVVVSTASPYKFSGSVYEAVKNGGEELHSFGALHKLHELTGVPVPEKMLQLENMPVLHKEVIEPENMAEAVKNSI
;
A
#
# COMPACT_ATOMS: atom_id res chain seq x y z
N MET A 1 -18.57 -6.64 13.98
CA MET A 1 -18.56 -5.41 13.15
C MET A 1 -19.23 -5.74 11.83
N LEU A 2 -20.11 -4.86 11.33
CA LEU A 2 -20.67 -4.99 9.99
C LEU A 2 -20.04 -3.97 9.06
N PHE A 3 -20.07 -4.28 7.77
CA PHE A 3 -19.51 -3.48 6.69
C PHE A 3 -20.59 -3.12 5.69
N LEU A 4 -20.46 -1.95 5.10
CA LEU A 4 -21.36 -1.42 4.08
C LEU A 4 -20.55 -0.89 2.89
N SER A 5 -21.22 -0.71 1.76
CA SER A 5 -20.60 -0.11 0.58
C SER A 5 -20.56 1.42 0.69
N THR A 6 -19.50 2.05 0.26
CA THR A 6 -19.40 3.51 0.08
C THR A 6 -20.48 4.07 -0.85
N ARG A 7 -21.09 3.23 -1.70
CA ARG A 7 -22.18 3.62 -2.64
C ARG A 7 -23.57 3.23 -2.16
N GLY A 8 -23.68 2.53 -1.01
CA GLY A 8 -24.91 2.34 -0.25
C GLY A 8 -25.98 1.43 -0.87
N LYS A 9 -25.68 0.72 -1.97
CA LYS A 9 -26.67 -0.10 -2.70
C LYS A 9 -26.56 -1.59 -2.42
N THR A 10 -25.89 -1.97 -1.33
CA THR A 10 -25.68 -3.37 -0.94
C THR A 10 -26.09 -3.59 0.51
N ASP A 11 -26.45 -4.83 0.84
CA ASP A 11 -26.70 -5.23 2.21
C ASP A 11 -25.44 -5.16 3.08
N LEU A 12 -25.67 -5.05 4.40
CA LEU A 12 -24.61 -5.14 5.39
C LEU A 12 -24.00 -6.54 5.40
N VAL A 13 -22.67 -6.61 5.40
CA VAL A 13 -21.93 -7.86 5.40
C VAL A 13 -21.00 -7.96 6.61
N CYS A 14 -20.63 -9.17 7.02
CA CYS A 14 -19.59 -9.37 8.03
C CYS A 14 -18.18 -9.15 7.42
N SER A 15 -17.16 -9.05 8.27
CA SER A 15 -15.79 -8.79 7.79
C SER A 15 -15.24 -9.90 6.89
N ALA A 16 -15.60 -11.16 7.15
CA ALA A 16 -15.20 -12.27 6.29
C ALA A 16 -15.74 -12.10 4.85
N HIS A 17 -17.01 -11.73 4.68
CA HIS A 17 -17.57 -11.43 3.35
C HIS A 17 -16.88 -10.23 2.66
N ALA A 18 -16.60 -9.15 3.43
CA ALA A 18 -15.92 -7.98 2.87
C ALA A 18 -14.51 -8.33 2.37
N ILE A 19 -13.80 -9.22 3.07
CA ILE A 19 -12.46 -9.70 2.68
C ILE A 19 -12.55 -10.65 1.47
N THR A 20 -13.50 -11.59 1.46
CA THR A 20 -13.65 -12.57 0.37
C THR A 20 -14.03 -11.89 -0.95
N ARG A 21 -14.98 -10.95 -0.91
CA ARG A 21 -15.42 -10.22 -2.11
C ARG A 21 -14.41 -9.16 -2.55
N GLY A 22 -13.75 -8.48 -1.60
CA GLY A 22 -12.79 -7.40 -1.85
C GLY A 22 -13.44 -6.07 -2.27
N MET A 23 -14.51 -6.10 -3.06
CA MET A 23 -15.28 -4.95 -3.53
C MET A 23 -16.78 -5.27 -3.45
N ALA A 24 -17.61 -4.27 -3.23
CA ALA A 24 -19.06 -4.43 -3.18
C ALA A 24 -19.67 -4.57 -4.58
N ASP A 25 -20.84 -5.24 -4.68
CA ASP A 25 -21.50 -5.54 -5.96
C ASP A 25 -21.94 -4.28 -6.73
N ASP A 26 -22.14 -3.15 -6.02
CA ASP A 26 -22.44 -1.84 -6.61
C ASP A 26 -21.20 -1.09 -7.12
N GLY A 27 -20.01 -1.73 -7.03
CA GLY A 27 -18.72 -1.17 -7.38
C GLY A 27 -18.13 -0.22 -6.33
N GLY A 28 -18.79 -0.07 -5.17
CA GLY A 28 -18.30 0.67 -4.03
C GLY A 28 -17.28 -0.13 -3.21
N LEU A 29 -16.68 0.52 -2.22
CA LEU A 29 -15.67 -0.07 -1.35
C LEU A 29 -16.27 -0.37 0.02
N PHE A 30 -15.90 -1.52 0.59
CA PHE A 30 -16.34 -1.86 1.94
C PHE A 30 -15.68 -0.95 2.99
N VAL A 31 -16.51 -0.42 3.90
CA VAL A 31 -16.11 0.37 5.07
C VAL A 31 -16.80 -0.17 6.32
N PRO A 32 -16.16 -0.10 7.50
CA PRO A 32 -16.81 -0.53 8.74
C PRO A 32 -17.95 0.44 9.10
N GLN A 33 -19.01 -0.08 9.69
CA GLN A 33 -20.17 0.69 10.11
C GLN A 33 -19.86 1.73 11.21
N LYS A 34 -18.78 1.52 11.97
CA LYS A 34 -18.30 2.43 13.01
C LYS A 34 -16.83 2.21 13.30
N PHE A 35 -16.21 3.22 13.85
CA PHE A 35 -14.86 3.14 14.42
C PHE A 35 -14.93 3.03 15.93
N VAL A 36 -14.19 2.10 16.51
CA VAL A 36 -14.09 1.91 17.96
C VAL A 36 -12.97 2.78 18.48
N ALA A 37 -13.27 3.65 19.45
CA ALA A 37 -12.26 4.48 20.08
C ALA A 37 -11.32 3.60 20.93
N VAL A 38 -10.01 3.85 20.82
CA VAL A 38 -8.96 3.24 21.64
C VAL A 38 -8.49 4.28 22.65
N PRO A 39 -8.62 4.01 23.97
CA PRO A 39 -8.14 4.93 25.00
C PRO A 39 -6.64 5.23 24.88
N LEU A 40 -6.22 6.44 25.22
CA LEU A 40 -4.82 6.85 25.11
C LEU A 40 -3.88 5.95 25.93
N GLU A 41 -4.31 5.50 27.10
CA GLU A 41 -3.59 4.56 27.95
C GLU A 41 -3.34 3.21 27.24
N ASP A 42 -4.33 2.71 26.52
CA ASP A 42 -4.20 1.47 25.74
C ASP A 42 -3.27 1.67 24.53
N ILE A 43 -3.34 2.84 23.87
CA ILE A 43 -2.41 3.19 22.78
C ILE A 43 -0.97 3.19 23.29
N ILE A 44 -0.71 3.85 24.42
CA ILE A 44 0.64 3.91 25.00
C ILE A 44 1.11 2.51 25.40
N ALA A 45 0.25 1.69 25.99
CA ALA A 45 0.60 0.35 26.44
C ALA A 45 1.02 -0.61 25.32
N LEU A 46 0.74 -0.29 24.06
CA LEU A 46 1.12 -1.13 22.92
C LEU A 46 2.64 -1.36 22.82
N HIS A 47 3.50 -0.42 23.29
CA HIS A 47 4.94 -0.60 23.23
C HIS A 47 5.45 -1.80 24.04
N ASN A 48 4.68 -2.26 25.04
CA ASN A 48 5.01 -3.44 25.83
C ASN A 48 4.67 -4.77 25.12
N LEU A 49 4.04 -4.71 23.95
CA LEU A 49 3.58 -5.86 23.20
C LEU A 49 4.45 -6.06 21.95
N SER A 50 4.59 -7.31 21.54
CA SER A 50 5.14 -7.63 20.21
C SER A 50 4.26 -7.04 19.11
N TYR A 51 4.82 -6.87 17.90
CA TYR A 51 4.04 -6.37 16.76
C TYR A 51 2.84 -7.27 16.44
N GLN A 52 3.00 -8.59 16.59
CA GLN A 52 1.95 -9.58 16.41
C GLN A 52 0.76 -9.33 17.37
N GLU A 53 1.06 -9.11 18.65
CA GLU A 53 0.03 -8.82 19.67
C GLU A 53 -0.64 -7.47 19.41
N ARG A 54 0.12 -6.44 18.99
CA ARG A 54 -0.44 -5.15 18.54
C ARG A 54 -1.40 -5.35 17.37
N ALA A 55 -1.03 -6.18 16.40
CA ALA A 55 -1.85 -6.50 15.24
C ALA A 55 -3.17 -7.17 15.66
N VAL A 56 -3.13 -8.15 16.55
CA VAL A 56 -4.34 -8.81 17.08
C VAL A 56 -5.25 -7.79 17.77
N LYS A 57 -4.71 -6.96 18.65
CA LYS A 57 -5.49 -5.93 19.38
C LYS A 57 -6.22 -4.97 18.45
N ILE A 58 -5.56 -4.47 17.43
CA ILE A 58 -6.15 -3.46 16.52
C ILE A 58 -7.07 -4.12 15.49
N ILE A 59 -6.67 -5.23 14.89
CA ILE A 59 -7.44 -5.90 13.83
C ILE A 59 -8.73 -6.50 14.39
N SER A 60 -8.73 -7.05 15.63
CA SER A 60 -9.92 -7.61 16.28
C SER A 60 -11.06 -6.59 16.46
N LEU A 61 -10.77 -5.31 16.54
CA LEU A 61 -11.79 -4.25 16.61
C LEU A 61 -12.67 -4.19 15.36
N PHE A 62 -12.15 -4.67 14.24
CA PHE A 62 -12.83 -4.69 12.94
C PHE A 62 -13.29 -6.10 12.54
N LEU A 63 -12.45 -7.12 12.74
CA LEU A 63 -12.72 -8.49 12.33
C LEU A 63 -13.39 -9.28 13.46
N THR A 64 -14.58 -8.84 13.89
CA THR A 64 -15.29 -9.38 15.06
C THR A 64 -15.92 -10.76 14.86
N ASP A 65 -15.94 -11.27 13.65
CA ASP A 65 -16.34 -12.62 13.24
C ASP A 65 -15.16 -13.61 13.18
N TYR A 66 -13.95 -13.14 13.49
CA TYR A 66 -12.78 -13.99 13.70
C TYR A 66 -12.55 -14.19 15.20
N SER A 67 -12.11 -15.38 15.61
CA SER A 67 -11.69 -15.60 17.00
C SER A 67 -10.32 -14.98 17.28
N GLU A 68 -10.01 -14.78 18.55
CA GLU A 68 -8.71 -14.25 18.95
C GLU A 68 -7.59 -15.22 18.54
N GLU A 69 -7.81 -16.55 18.65
CA GLU A 69 -6.84 -17.57 18.22
C GLU A 69 -6.61 -17.53 16.71
N GLU A 70 -7.66 -17.30 15.90
CA GLU A 70 -7.54 -17.18 14.46
C GLU A 70 -6.70 -15.96 14.06
N LEU A 71 -6.88 -14.83 14.74
CA LEU A 71 -6.11 -13.61 14.51
C LEU A 71 -4.68 -13.74 15.02
N ALA A 72 -4.47 -14.40 16.17
CA ALA A 72 -3.15 -14.65 16.73
C ALA A 72 -2.31 -15.59 15.82
N ASP A 73 -2.91 -16.68 15.32
CA ASP A 73 -2.26 -17.56 14.34
C ASP A 73 -1.89 -16.78 13.06
N ALA A 74 -2.83 -16.00 12.53
CA ALA A 74 -2.55 -15.21 11.33
C ALA A 74 -1.44 -14.17 11.54
N ALA A 75 -1.45 -13.45 12.66
CA ALA A 75 -0.43 -12.46 12.97
C ALA A 75 0.94 -13.08 13.22
N ALA A 76 1.01 -14.20 13.96
CA ALA A 76 2.25 -14.91 14.23
C ALA A 76 2.93 -15.42 12.94
N ARG A 77 2.16 -15.98 12.01
CA ARG A 77 2.66 -16.47 10.72
C ARG A 77 2.99 -15.36 9.73
N ALA A 78 2.20 -14.28 9.74
CA ALA A 78 2.41 -13.14 8.84
C ALA A 78 3.66 -12.34 9.21
N TYR A 79 3.82 -12.03 10.49
CA TYR A 79 4.90 -11.17 11.01
C TYR A 79 5.99 -11.97 11.72
N ASP A 80 6.29 -13.15 11.20
CA ASP A 80 7.34 -14.03 11.70
C ASP A 80 8.72 -13.39 11.58
N ALA A 81 9.58 -13.63 12.58
CA ALA A 81 10.92 -13.05 12.63
C ALA A 81 11.83 -13.49 11.46
N ALA A 82 11.61 -14.66 10.88
CA ALA A 82 12.32 -15.09 9.67
C ALA A 82 11.95 -14.24 8.44
N LYS A 83 10.75 -13.63 8.44
CA LYS A 83 10.26 -12.76 7.36
C LYS A 83 10.65 -11.30 7.58
N PHE A 84 10.48 -10.79 8.80
CA PHE A 84 10.58 -9.35 9.12
C PHE A 84 11.75 -8.96 10.03
N GLY A 85 12.51 -9.91 10.53
CA GLY A 85 13.48 -9.65 11.59
C GLY A 85 12.82 -9.45 12.96
N SER A 86 13.49 -8.75 13.86
CA SER A 86 13.03 -8.56 15.24
C SER A 86 11.88 -7.57 15.39
N CYS A 87 11.74 -6.63 14.46
CA CYS A 87 10.70 -5.59 14.49
C CYS A 87 10.17 -5.35 13.07
N PRO A 88 8.90 -5.68 12.79
CA PRO A 88 8.32 -5.50 11.47
C PRO A 88 8.17 -4.05 11.01
N ALA A 89 8.01 -3.11 11.94
CA ALA A 89 7.75 -1.70 11.64
C ALA A 89 8.50 -0.78 12.63
N PRO A 90 9.84 -0.76 12.61
CA PRO A 90 10.62 0.06 13.53
C PRO A 90 10.49 1.55 13.20
N VAL A 91 10.52 2.39 14.24
CA VAL A 91 10.70 3.84 14.13
C VAL A 91 12.17 4.17 14.34
N VAL A 92 12.80 4.72 13.31
CA VAL A 92 14.22 5.05 13.29
C VAL A 92 14.41 6.56 13.39
N GLN A 93 15.18 7.01 14.38
CA GLN A 93 15.50 8.42 14.52
C GLN A 93 16.39 8.89 13.38
N VAL A 94 15.98 9.95 12.67
CA VAL A 94 16.77 10.53 11.58
C VAL A 94 17.30 11.92 11.98
N ASN A 95 16.47 12.71 12.66
CA ASN A 95 16.91 14.00 13.23
C ASN A 95 16.15 14.33 14.53
N ASP A 96 16.27 15.56 15.03
CA ASP A 96 15.73 15.94 16.34
C ASP A 96 14.20 15.85 16.41
N ASN A 97 13.47 16.14 15.33
CA ASN A 97 12.00 16.18 15.33
C ASN A 97 11.34 15.40 14.21
N THR A 98 12.09 14.56 13.49
CA THR A 98 11.58 13.72 12.41
C THR A 98 12.22 12.35 12.45
N ASP A 99 11.37 11.32 12.51
CA ASP A 99 11.77 9.92 12.47
C ASP A 99 11.18 9.25 11.24
N ALA A 100 11.77 8.12 10.83
CA ALA A 100 11.29 7.30 9.75
C ALA A 100 10.60 6.03 10.32
N LEU A 101 9.37 5.76 9.89
CA LEU A 101 8.68 4.49 10.13
C LEU A 101 9.02 3.55 8.97
N GLU A 102 9.91 2.60 9.22
CA GLU A 102 10.38 1.66 8.19
C GLU A 102 9.43 0.48 8.04
N LEU A 103 8.74 0.38 6.92
CA LEU A 103 7.76 -0.66 6.62
C LEU A 103 8.27 -1.70 5.61
N TRP A 104 9.55 -1.72 5.31
CA TRP A 104 10.16 -2.50 4.23
C TRP A 104 11.06 -3.66 4.70
N HIS A 105 10.96 -4.05 5.96
CA HIS A 105 11.72 -5.20 6.50
C HIS A 105 11.16 -6.56 6.08
N GLY A 106 9.99 -6.57 5.44
CA GLY A 106 9.33 -7.78 4.96
C GLY A 106 10.05 -8.48 3.79
N PRO A 107 9.49 -9.61 3.32
CA PRO A 107 10.14 -10.46 2.31
C PRO A 107 10.44 -9.77 1.00
N THR A 108 9.64 -8.77 0.60
CA THR A 108 9.80 -8.11 -0.69
C THR A 108 10.42 -6.72 -0.60
N SER A 109 10.78 -6.30 0.61
CA SER A 109 11.39 -5.00 0.91
C SER A 109 10.53 -3.81 0.50
N ALA A 110 9.20 -3.95 0.70
CA ALA A 110 8.21 -2.89 0.51
C ALA A 110 7.10 -2.98 1.56
N PHE A 111 6.48 -1.83 1.91
CA PHE A 111 5.41 -1.74 2.93
C PHE A 111 4.21 -2.65 2.63
N LYS A 112 4.04 -3.02 1.37
CA LYS A 112 2.95 -3.90 0.93
C LYS A 112 2.97 -5.26 1.61
N ASP A 113 4.14 -5.71 2.09
CA ASP A 113 4.30 -6.92 2.89
C ASP A 113 3.50 -6.85 4.18
N MET A 114 3.39 -5.66 4.82
CA MET A 114 2.64 -5.46 6.06
C MET A 114 1.17 -5.91 5.95
N ALA A 115 0.61 -5.84 4.77
CA ALA A 115 -0.76 -6.28 4.50
C ALA A 115 -0.82 -7.60 3.73
N LEU A 116 0.08 -7.83 2.76
CA LEU A 116 0.02 -9.00 1.88
C LEU A 116 0.58 -10.28 2.51
N GLN A 117 1.30 -10.21 3.63
CA GLN A 117 1.66 -11.41 4.39
C GLN A 117 0.51 -11.93 5.28
N ILE A 118 -0.39 -11.06 5.73
CA ILE A 118 -1.52 -11.48 6.57
C ILE A 118 -2.81 -11.71 5.77
N LEU A 119 -3.04 -10.98 4.67
CA LEU A 119 -4.26 -11.09 3.86
C LEU A 119 -4.58 -12.53 3.44
N PRO A 120 -3.64 -13.35 2.91
CA PRO A 120 -3.94 -14.72 2.51
C PRO A 120 -4.47 -15.58 3.67
N LEU A 121 -3.91 -15.38 4.87
CA LEU A 121 -4.29 -16.11 6.08
C LEU A 121 -5.70 -15.70 6.57
N LEU A 122 -6.01 -14.41 6.49
CA LEU A 122 -7.35 -13.89 6.76
C LEU A 122 -8.35 -14.38 5.71
N LEU A 123 -7.98 -14.38 4.43
CA LEU A 123 -8.83 -14.80 3.33
C LEU A 123 -9.18 -16.29 3.42
N THR A 124 -8.21 -17.16 3.72
CA THR A 124 -8.47 -18.59 3.92
C THR A 124 -9.49 -18.84 5.04
N LYS A 125 -9.37 -18.11 6.16
CA LYS A 125 -10.35 -18.18 7.25
C LYS A 125 -11.70 -17.59 6.82
N ALA A 126 -11.71 -16.50 6.02
CA ALA A 126 -12.93 -15.89 5.48
C ALA A 126 -13.70 -16.86 4.58
N ILE A 127 -13.01 -17.56 3.67
CA ILE A 127 -13.58 -18.59 2.80
C ILE A 127 -14.32 -19.65 3.64
N ALA A 128 -13.68 -20.17 4.67
CA ALA A 128 -14.30 -21.16 5.56
C ALA A 128 -15.52 -20.60 6.29
N LYS A 129 -15.49 -19.35 6.74
CA LYS A 129 -16.61 -18.68 7.45
C LYS A 129 -17.80 -18.34 6.56
N THR A 130 -17.54 -18.00 5.31
CA THR A 130 -18.60 -17.64 4.34
C THR A 130 -19.20 -18.84 3.63
N GLY A 131 -18.60 -20.02 3.80
CA GLY A 131 -19.03 -21.24 3.12
C GLY A 131 -18.73 -21.25 1.63
N GLU A 132 -17.80 -20.40 1.18
CA GLU A 132 -17.34 -20.37 -0.22
C GLU A 132 -16.70 -21.72 -0.57
N GLN A 133 -17.15 -22.33 -1.66
CA GLN A 133 -16.68 -23.64 -2.10
C GLN A 133 -15.67 -23.55 -3.24
N HIS A 134 -15.56 -22.38 -3.86
CA HIS A 134 -14.65 -22.18 -4.97
C HIS A 134 -13.22 -21.92 -4.49
N LYS A 135 -12.26 -22.43 -5.24
CA LYS A 135 -10.86 -22.02 -5.15
C LYS A 135 -10.73 -20.57 -5.57
N ILE A 136 -10.08 -19.73 -4.79
CA ILE A 136 -9.98 -18.31 -5.08
C ILE A 136 -8.77 -18.03 -5.97
N VAL A 137 -9.04 -17.45 -7.14
CA VAL A 137 -8.03 -17.05 -8.11
C VAL A 137 -7.77 -15.55 -7.99
N ILE A 138 -6.60 -15.20 -7.47
CA ILE A 138 -6.18 -13.81 -7.28
C ILE A 138 -5.56 -13.31 -8.57
N LEU A 139 -6.19 -12.31 -9.20
CA LEU A 139 -5.63 -11.65 -10.37
C LEU A 139 -5.06 -10.28 -9.99
N THR A 140 -3.84 -10.01 -10.46
CA THR A 140 -3.17 -8.72 -10.20
C THR A 140 -2.43 -8.24 -11.44
N ALA A 141 -2.75 -7.03 -11.91
CA ALA A 141 -1.85 -6.26 -12.77
C ALA A 141 -0.95 -5.39 -11.89
N THR A 142 0.34 -5.35 -12.20
CA THR A 142 1.31 -4.65 -11.35
C THR A 142 2.37 -3.90 -12.16
N SER A 143 2.81 -2.77 -11.61
CA SER A 143 4.03 -2.07 -12.04
C SER A 143 5.29 -2.49 -11.24
N GLY A 144 5.18 -3.54 -10.39
CA GLY A 144 6.31 -4.10 -9.62
C GLY A 144 5.94 -4.57 -8.22
N ASP A 145 5.96 -3.69 -7.23
CA ASP A 145 5.89 -4.02 -5.80
C ASP A 145 4.64 -4.78 -5.37
N THR A 146 3.46 -4.39 -5.86
CA THR A 146 2.20 -5.04 -5.44
C THR A 146 2.14 -6.49 -5.93
N GLY A 147 2.55 -6.73 -7.18
CA GLY A 147 2.57 -8.09 -7.74
C GLY A 147 3.53 -8.97 -6.97
N LYS A 148 4.77 -8.52 -6.74
CA LYS A 148 5.74 -9.31 -5.98
C LYS A 148 5.25 -9.61 -4.55
N ALA A 149 4.72 -8.61 -3.84
CA ALA A 149 4.23 -8.83 -2.48
C ALA A 149 3.01 -9.77 -2.44
N ALA A 150 2.14 -9.73 -3.47
CA ALA A 150 1.03 -10.67 -3.60
C ALA A 150 1.53 -12.10 -3.89
N LEU A 151 2.47 -12.26 -4.83
CA LEU A 151 3.10 -13.54 -5.13
C LEU A 151 3.70 -14.17 -3.88
N GLU A 152 4.45 -13.40 -3.11
CA GLU A 152 5.10 -13.88 -1.87
C GLU A 152 4.09 -14.26 -0.79
N GLY A 153 3.04 -13.48 -0.62
CA GLY A 153 2.02 -13.74 0.40
C GLY A 153 1.13 -14.92 0.09
N PHE A 154 0.77 -15.13 -1.20
CA PHE A 154 -0.12 -16.20 -1.64
C PHE A 154 0.60 -17.48 -2.05
N ALA A 155 1.94 -17.48 -2.14
CA ALA A 155 2.70 -18.68 -2.50
C ALA A 155 2.37 -19.85 -1.57
N ASP A 156 1.98 -20.99 -2.16
CA ASP A 156 1.63 -22.23 -1.47
C ASP A 156 0.50 -22.10 -0.41
N VAL A 157 -0.40 -21.10 -0.57
CA VAL A 157 -1.60 -20.97 0.28
C VAL A 157 -2.72 -21.83 -0.29
N ASP A 158 -3.14 -22.82 0.49
CA ASP A 158 -4.20 -23.76 0.10
C ASP A 158 -5.51 -23.06 -0.26
N GLY A 159 -6.19 -23.55 -1.29
CA GLY A 159 -7.45 -23.01 -1.77
C GLY A 159 -7.31 -21.70 -2.57
N THR A 160 -6.09 -21.31 -2.92
CA THR A 160 -5.85 -20.11 -3.75
C THR A 160 -4.97 -20.41 -4.96
N GLU A 161 -5.15 -19.60 -6.02
CA GLU A 161 -4.20 -19.39 -7.12
C GLU A 161 -3.83 -17.92 -7.17
N ILE A 162 -2.60 -17.60 -7.53
CA ILE A 162 -2.14 -16.22 -7.76
C ILE A 162 -1.60 -16.07 -9.18
N ILE A 163 -2.19 -15.18 -9.94
CA ILE A 163 -1.80 -14.87 -11.32
C ILE A 163 -1.44 -13.39 -11.40
N VAL A 164 -0.20 -13.11 -11.74
CA VAL A 164 0.32 -11.74 -11.85
C VAL A 164 0.69 -11.43 -13.29
N PHE A 165 0.15 -10.34 -13.78
CA PHE A 165 0.49 -9.75 -15.07
C PHE A 165 1.32 -8.48 -14.84
N TYR A 166 2.49 -8.39 -15.47
CA TYR A 166 3.32 -7.20 -15.43
C TYR A 166 3.72 -6.77 -16.85
N PRO A 167 3.90 -5.47 -17.11
CA PRO A 167 4.32 -5.02 -18.44
C PRO A 167 5.74 -5.48 -18.75
N GLU A 168 5.98 -5.96 -19.96
CA GLU A 168 7.31 -6.39 -20.41
C GLU A 168 8.35 -5.27 -20.26
N SER A 169 7.92 -4.02 -20.42
CA SER A 169 8.74 -2.82 -20.25
C SER A 169 8.18 -1.89 -19.16
N GLY A 170 9.09 -1.27 -18.39
CA GLY A 170 8.70 -0.24 -17.40
C GLY A 170 8.70 -0.71 -15.95
N VAL A 171 9.09 -1.94 -15.68
CA VAL A 171 9.39 -2.47 -14.34
C VAL A 171 10.90 -2.42 -14.14
N SER A 172 11.40 -2.11 -12.94
CA SER A 172 12.85 -2.17 -12.67
C SER A 172 13.36 -3.60 -12.75
N ASP A 173 14.64 -3.78 -13.10
CA ASP A 173 15.25 -5.12 -13.22
C ASP A 173 15.13 -5.91 -11.91
N ILE A 174 15.30 -5.25 -10.75
CA ILE A 174 15.18 -5.88 -9.45
C ILE A 174 13.74 -6.33 -9.20
N GLN A 175 12.74 -5.49 -9.50
CA GLN A 175 11.33 -5.86 -9.36
C GLN A 175 10.94 -7.00 -10.31
N LYS A 176 11.43 -6.96 -11.56
CA LYS A 176 11.23 -8.04 -12.52
C LYS A 176 11.82 -9.34 -12.01
N GLN A 177 13.08 -9.32 -11.57
CA GLN A 177 13.76 -10.49 -11.02
C GLN A 177 13.01 -11.05 -9.79
N GLN A 178 12.51 -10.19 -8.91
CA GLN A 178 11.69 -10.62 -7.76
C GLN A 178 10.43 -11.41 -8.19
N MET A 179 9.78 -11.02 -9.29
CA MET A 179 8.57 -11.70 -9.77
C MET A 179 8.89 -12.98 -10.53
N VAL A 180 9.83 -12.94 -11.48
CA VAL A 180 10.12 -14.10 -12.35
C VAL A 180 10.85 -15.24 -11.66
N THR A 181 11.40 -15.02 -10.47
CA THR A 181 12.03 -16.03 -9.63
C THR A 181 11.12 -16.57 -8.51
N GLN A 182 9.87 -16.07 -8.42
CA GLN A 182 8.96 -16.49 -7.36
C GLN A 182 8.60 -17.97 -7.48
N ALA A 183 8.91 -18.75 -6.47
CA ALA A 183 8.49 -20.14 -6.36
C ALA A 183 7.11 -20.26 -5.70
N GLY A 184 6.43 -21.36 -5.98
CA GLY A 184 5.11 -21.70 -5.45
C GLY A 184 4.35 -22.57 -6.43
N LYS A 185 3.60 -23.56 -5.94
CA LYS A 185 2.83 -24.49 -6.80
C LYS A 185 1.62 -23.81 -7.43
N ASN A 186 1.12 -22.78 -6.80
CA ASN A 186 -0.07 -22.00 -7.15
C ASN A 186 0.30 -20.59 -7.68
N VAL A 187 1.53 -20.41 -8.17
CA VAL A 187 2.08 -19.11 -8.59
C VAL A 187 2.25 -19.06 -10.11
N HIS A 188 1.65 -18.07 -10.75
CA HIS A 188 1.75 -17.84 -12.19
C HIS A 188 2.11 -16.38 -12.47
N VAL A 189 3.11 -16.15 -13.31
CA VAL A 189 3.61 -14.81 -13.63
C VAL A 189 3.78 -14.67 -15.14
N PHE A 190 3.13 -13.68 -15.72
CA PHE A 190 3.17 -13.41 -17.15
C PHE A 190 3.64 -11.99 -17.43
N ALA A 191 4.62 -11.83 -18.31
CA ALA A 191 4.91 -10.56 -18.93
C ALA A 191 3.88 -10.28 -20.03
N VAL A 192 3.33 -9.08 -20.06
CA VAL A 192 2.37 -8.63 -21.08
C VAL A 192 3.06 -7.62 -21.99
N LYS A 193 3.01 -7.83 -23.30
CA LYS A 193 3.52 -6.86 -24.26
C LYS A 193 2.71 -5.56 -24.17
N GLY A 194 3.44 -4.44 -24.05
CA GLY A 194 2.84 -3.13 -23.83
C GLY A 194 3.26 -2.50 -22.49
N ASN A 195 2.42 -1.63 -21.99
CA ASN A 195 2.64 -0.88 -20.76
C ASN A 195 1.73 -1.35 -19.60
N PHE A 196 1.82 -0.69 -18.45
CA PHE A 196 1.02 -1.04 -17.27
C PHE A 196 -0.49 -0.88 -17.50
N ASP A 197 -0.90 0.12 -18.29
CA ASP A 197 -2.33 0.35 -18.58
C ASP A 197 -2.92 -0.79 -19.43
N ASP A 198 -2.12 -1.39 -20.32
CA ASP A 198 -2.53 -2.55 -21.11
C ASP A 198 -2.78 -3.76 -20.20
N ALA A 199 -1.86 -4.07 -19.30
CA ALA A 199 -2.02 -5.15 -18.33
C ALA A 199 -3.21 -4.91 -17.38
N GLN A 200 -3.39 -3.68 -16.90
CA GLN A 200 -4.49 -3.30 -16.00
C GLN A 200 -5.85 -3.38 -16.74
N THR A 201 -5.89 -2.95 -17.99
CA THR A 201 -7.10 -3.01 -18.81
C THR A 201 -7.49 -4.47 -19.06
N GLY A 202 -6.53 -5.34 -19.40
CA GLY A 202 -6.77 -6.77 -19.58
C GLY A 202 -7.36 -7.42 -18.32
N VAL A 203 -6.80 -7.15 -17.14
CA VAL A 203 -7.35 -7.65 -15.87
C VAL A 203 -8.78 -7.14 -15.62
N LYS A 204 -9.06 -5.85 -15.87
CA LYS A 204 -10.43 -5.31 -15.74
C LYS A 204 -11.42 -5.97 -16.71
N GLN A 205 -11.00 -6.24 -17.93
CA GLN A 205 -11.82 -6.94 -18.93
C GLN A 205 -12.12 -8.38 -18.50
N ILE A 206 -11.16 -9.09 -17.90
CA ILE A 206 -11.36 -10.43 -17.34
C ILE A 206 -12.42 -10.40 -16.24
N PHE A 207 -12.33 -9.49 -15.29
CA PHE A 207 -13.33 -9.34 -14.23
C PHE A 207 -14.72 -8.98 -14.76
N ALA A 208 -14.81 -8.18 -15.81
CA ALA A 208 -16.07 -7.75 -16.43
C ALA A 208 -16.70 -8.79 -17.37
N ASN A 209 -15.97 -9.84 -17.75
CA ASN A 209 -16.44 -10.85 -18.70
C ASN A 209 -17.28 -11.94 -18.00
N ALA A 210 -18.61 -11.79 -18.04
CA ALA A 210 -19.54 -12.71 -17.39
C ALA A 210 -19.40 -14.16 -17.90
N GLY A 211 -19.23 -14.37 -19.22
CA GLY A 211 -19.06 -15.71 -19.79
C GLY A 211 -17.79 -16.40 -19.30
N LEU A 212 -16.68 -15.66 -19.22
CA LEU A 212 -15.43 -16.19 -18.67
C LEU A 212 -15.57 -16.52 -17.18
N ASN A 213 -16.25 -15.68 -16.41
CA ASN A 213 -16.50 -15.91 -14.99
C ASN A 213 -17.36 -17.17 -14.76
N GLU A 214 -18.35 -17.43 -15.63
CA GLU A 214 -19.14 -18.66 -15.59
C GLU A 214 -18.29 -19.90 -15.94
N GLU A 215 -17.40 -19.82 -16.94
CA GLU A 215 -16.46 -20.91 -17.27
C GLU A 215 -15.50 -21.21 -16.10
N ILE A 216 -14.97 -20.19 -15.44
CA ILE A 216 -14.11 -20.29 -14.25
C ILE A 216 -14.88 -20.91 -13.07
N ALA A 217 -16.12 -20.47 -12.85
CA ALA A 217 -16.98 -21.02 -11.79
C ALA A 217 -17.31 -22.50 -12.04
N ALA A 218 -17.54 -22.89 -13.30
CA ALA A 218 -17.76 -24.29 -13.66
C ALA A 218 -16.54 -25.20 -13.37
N GLN A 219 -15.34 -24.64 -13.29
CA GLN A 219 -14.11 -25.32 -12.85
C GLN A 219 -13.91 -25.31 -11.32
N GLY A 220 -14.89 -24.81 -10.56
CA GLY A 220 -14.81 -24.70 -9.11
C GLY A 220 -13.92 -23.55 -8.62
N CYS A 221 -13.73 -22.52 -9.45
CA CYS A 221 -12.90 -21.36 -9.14
C CYS A 221 -13.73 -20.06 -9.10
N ALA A 222 -13.26 -19.06 -8.34
CA ALA A 222 -13.85 -17.71 -8.34
C ALA A 222 -12.74 -16.67 -8.36
N LEU A 223 -12.92 -15.62 -9.18
CA LEU A 223 -11.97 -14.52 -9.28
C LEU A 223 -12.05 -13.59 -8.07
N SER A 224 -10.91 -13.20 -7.57
CA SER A 224 -10.78 -12.17 -6.54
C SER A 224 -9.54 -11.31 -6.80
N SER A 225 -9.40 -10.22 -6.06
CA SER A 225 -8.28 -9.29 -6.21
C SER A 225 -7.59 -9.02 -4.88
N ALA A 226 -6.26 -9.04 -4.90
CA ALA A 226 -5.44 -8.60 -3.78
C ALA A 226 -5.08 -7.09 -3.88
N ASN A 227 -5.85 -6.29 -4.61
CA ASN A 227 -5.63 -4.86 -4.77
C ASN A 227 -5.85 -4.09 -3.45
N SER A 228 -5.35 -2.86 -3.39
CA SER A 228 -5.43 -2.01 -2.19
C SER A 228 -6.86 -1.68 -1.73
N ILE A 229 -7.86 -1.92 -2.57
CA ILE A 229 -9.29 -1.71 -2.25
C ILE A 229 -9.86 -2.79 -1.32
N ASN A 230 -9.27 -3.98 -1.24
CA ASN A 230 -9.71 -5.03 -0.33
C ASN A 230 -9.52 -4.58 1.13
N TRP A 231 -10.58 -4.73 1.96
CA TRP A 231 -10.51 -4.37 3.38
C TRP A 231 -9.41 -5.14 4.12
N GLY A 232 -9.20 -6.40 3.79
CA GLY A 232 -8.13 -7.22 4.37
C GLY A 232 -6.72 -6.70 4.06
N ARG A 233 -6.57 -5.80 3.07
CA ARG A 233 -5.33 -5.06 2.82
C ARG A 233 -5.25 -3.74 3.58
N LEU A 234 -6.40 -3.12 3.88
CA LEU A 234 -6.42 -1.83 4.57
C LEU A 234 -6.24 -2.00 6.07
N VAL A 235 -6.98 -2.92 6.70
CA VAL A 235 -7.01 -3.05 8.16
C VAL A 235 -5.65 -3.32 8.80
N PRO A 236 -4.74 -4.14 8.24
CA PRO A 236 -3.42 -4.35 8.84
C PRO A 236 -2.55 -3.09 8.85
N GLN A 237 -2.83 -2.15 7.95
CA GLN A 237 -2.07 -0.91 7.85
C GLN A 237 -2.41 0.07 8.98
N ILE A 238 -3.54 -0.06 9.62
CA ILE A 238 -3.91 0.75 10.79
C ILE A 238 -2.94 0.48 11.95
N VAL A 239 -2.46 -0.75 12.08
CA VAL A 239 -1.62 -1.22 13.19
C VAL A 239 -0.32 -0.41 13.33
N TYR A 240 0.39 -0.19 12.25
CA TYR A 240 1.70 0.45 12.34
C TYR A 240 1.64 1.95 12.68
N TYR A 241 0.51 2.64 12.46
CA TYR A 241 0.33 4.00 12.96
C TYR A 241 0.22 4.05 14.48
N PHE A 242 -0.55 3.12 15.06
CA PHE A 242 -0.62 2.97 16.52
C PHE A 242 0.74 2.55 17.10
N SER A 243 1.42 1.61 16.46
CA SER A 243 2.77 1.18 16.86
C SER A 243 3.75 2.35 16.87
N ALA A 244 3.80 3.12 15.76
CA ALA A 244 4.74 4.24 15.64
C ALA A 244 4.53 5.29 16.74
N TYR A 245 3.28 5.62 17.04
CA TYR A 245 2.98 6.57 18.12
C TYR A 245 3.39 6.04 19.50
N SER A 246 3.01 4.80 19.81
CA SER A 246 3.35 4.14 21.07
C SER A 246 4.87 4.05 21.28
N ASP A 247 5.61 3.64 20.24
CA ASP A 247 7.06 3.52 20.27
C ASP A 247 7.75 4.90 20.39
N ALA A 248 7.21 5.96 19.75
CA ALA A 248 7.72 7.32 19.90
C ALA A 248 7.54 7.87 21.33
N VAL A 249 6.42 7.56 22.00
CA VAL A 249 6.21 7.88 23.41
C VAL A 249 7.21 7.11 24.29
N ALA A 250 7.37 5.81 24.06
CA ALA A 250 8.27 4.97 24.84
C ALA A 250 9.75 5.40 24.69
N ALA A 251 10.13 5.84 23.50
CA ALA A 251 11.48 6.35 23.21
C ALA A 251 11.71 7.79 23.76
N GLY A 252 10.68 8.42 24.35
CA GLY A 252 10.77 9.79 24.86
C GLY A 252 10.86 10.87 23.78
N ARG A 253 10.49 10.55 22.53
CA ARG A 253 10.45 11.50 21.41
C ARG A 253 9.31 12.50 21.56
N ILE A 254 8.20 12.07 22.16
CA ILE A 254 7.01 12.83 22.46
C ILE A 254 6.46 12.46 23.84
N LYS A 255 5.58 13.29 24.38
CA LYS A 255 4.79 12.97 25.59
C LYS A 255 3.48 12.30 25.18
N ALA A 256 2.94 11.51 26.09
CA ALA A 256 1.61 10.93 25.93
C ALA A 256 0.55 12.03 25.69
N GLY A 257 -0.20 11.91 24.62
CA GLY A 257 -1.24 12.87 24.21
C GLY A 257 -0.75 14.02 23.31
N ASP A 258 0.56 14.15 23.08
CA ASP A 258 1.06 15.11 22.09
C ASP A 258 0.56 14.72 20.69
N GLU A 259 0.02 15.68 19.95
CA GLU A 259 -0.36 15.47 18.57
C GLU A 259 0.87 15.51 17.66
N ILE A 260 0.99 14.53 16.75
CA ILE A 260 2.10 14.41 15.81
C ILE A 260 1.64 14.51 14.36
N ASN A 261 2.57 14.72 13.45
CA ASN A 261 2.31 14.68 11.99
C ASN A 261 2.81 13.37 11.39
N PHE A 262 2.08 12.83 10.41
CA PHE A 262 2.56 11.76 9.55
C PHE A 262 2.73 12.27 8.12
N ALA A 263 3.91 12.08 7.53
CA ALA A 263 4.13 12.32 6.10
C ALA A 263 4.16 11.00 5.34
N VAL A 264 3.26 10.86 4.37
CA VAL A 264 2.99 9.56 3.73
C VAL A 264 3.15 9.70 2.22
N PRO A 265 4.06 8.90 1.59
CA PRO A 265 4.14 8.83 0.14
C PRO A 265 2.86 8.20 -0.39
N THR A 266 2.10 8.95 -1.19
CA THR A 266 0.71 8.58 -1.45
C THR A 266 0.44 8.36 -2.94
N GLY A 267 -0.02 7.16 -3.29
CA GLY A 267 -0.59 6.80 -4.58
C GLY A 267 -2.07 6.44 -4.44
N ASN A 268 -2.39 5.16 -4.24
CA ASN A 268 -3.78 4.66 -4.12
C ASN A 268 -4.50 5.01 -2.80
N PHE A 269 -3.95 5.90 -2.00
CA PHE A 269 -4.52 6.44 -0.75
C PHE A 269 -4.76 5.41 0.37
N GLY A 270 -4.37 4.15 0.20
CA GLY A 270 -4.63 3.09 1.20
C GLY A 270 -3.87 3.32 2.50
N ASP A 271 -2.58 3.57 2.41
CA ASP A 271 -1.68 3.79 3.53
C ASP A 271 -2.11 5.01 4.38
N ILE A 272 -2.19 6.18 3.78
CA ILE A 272 -2.56 7.42 4.48
C ILE A 272 -4.00 7.35 5.05
N LEU A 273 -4.91 6.64 4.38
CA LEU A 273 -6.27 6.39 4.88
C LEU A 273 -6.26 5.51 6.13
N ALA A 274 -5.39 4.52 6.20
CA ALA A 274 -5.23 3.70 7.41
C ALA A 274 -4.79 4.56 8.61
N GLY A 275 -3.89 5.52 8.38
CA GLY A 275 -3.55 6.54 9.38
C GLY A 275 -4.75 7.40 9.78
N TYR A 276 -5.53 7.87 8.79
CA TYR A 276 -6.74 8.64 9.06
C TYR A 276 -7.76 7.85 9.89
N TYR A 277 -7.93 6.56 9.63
CA TYR A 277 -8.76 5.69 10.44
C TYR A 277 -8.21 5.52 11.86
N ALA A 278 -6.88 5.40 12.03
CA ALA A 278 -6.28 5.42 13.36
C ALA A 278 -6.59 6.72 14.12
N LYS A 279 -6.57 7.89 13.46
CA LYS A 279 -7.01 9.17 14.04
C LYS A 279 -8.48 9.14 14.46
N MET A 280 -9.37 8.60 13.62
CA MET A 280 -10.81 8.43 13.97
C MET A 280 -11.00 7.50 15.18
N MET A 281 -10.06 6.59 15.42
CA MET A 281 -10.04 5.69 16.58
C MET A 281 -9.38 6.33 17.83
N GLY A 282 -8.93 7.57 17.75
CA GLY A 282 -8.39 8.30 18.89
C GLY A 282 -6.86 8.46 18.91
N LEU A 283 -6.15 8.02 17.85
CA LEU A 283 -4.70 8.27 17.75
C LEU A 283 -4.44 9.79 17.69
N PRO A 284 -3.56 10.37 18.55
CA PRO A 284 -3.28 11.80 18.55
C PRO A 284 -2.46 12.22 17.32
N VAL A 285 -3.14 12.53 16.21
CA VAL A 285 -2.53 13.00 14.98
C VAL A 285 -3.02 14.41 14.68
N HIS A 286 -2.11 15.34 14.45
CA HIS A 286 -2.45 16.69 14.01
C HIS A 286 -2.77 16.69 12.51
N LYS A 287 -1.79 16.34 11.67
CA LYS A 287 -1.91 16.34 10.21
C LYS A 287 -1.34 15.09 9.54
N PHE A 288 -1.99 14.71 8.46
CA PHE A 288 -1.43 13.82 7.46
C PHE A 288 -0.93 14.64 6.27
N ILE A 289 0.36 14.57 6.00
CA ILE A 289 0.99 15.23 4.86
C ILE A 289 0.96 14.22 3.70
N CYS A 290 0.00 14.44 2.80
CA CYS A 290 -0.17 13.64 1.59
C CYS A 290 0.88 14.07 0.57
N ALA A 291 1.90 13.27 0.41
CA ALA A 291 3.01 13.55 -0.49
C ALA A 291 2.75 12.93 -1.86
N SER A 292 2.82 13.74 -2.91
CA SER A 292 2.73 13.33 -4.31
C SER A 292 4.05 13.55 -5.03
N ASN A 293 4.35 12.74 -6.04
CA ASN A 293 5.38 13.06 -7.02
C ASN A 293 4.84 13.99 -8.12
N SER A 294 5.47 14.01 -9.29
CA SER A 294 5.02 14.83 -10.42
C SER A 294 3.61 14.47 -10.94
N ASN A 295 3.05 13.33 -10.54
CA ASN A 295 1.64 12.97 -10.74
C ASN A 295 0.81 13.49 -9.53
N ASN A 296 0.66 14.79 -9.42
CA ASN A 296 0.23 15.50 -8.22
C ASN A 296 -1.30 15.68 -8.07
N VAL A 297 -2.10 14.79 -8.65
CA VAL A 297 -3.57 14.87 -8.62
C VAL A 297 -4.14 14.95 -7.20
N LEU A 298 -3.56 14.21 -6.26
CA LEU A 298 -4.00 14.23 -4.84
C LEU A 298 -3.63 15.55 -4.15
N THR A 299 -2.46 16.09 -4.43
CA THR A 299 -2.04 17.40 -3.91
C THR A 299 -3.00 18.49 -4.37
N ASP A 300 -3.33 18.54 -5.65
CA ASP A 300 -4.27 19.52 -6.19
C ASP A 300 -5.67 19.32 -5.59
N PHE A 301 -6.14 18.08 -5.48
CA PHE A 301 -7.42 17.77 -4.85
C PHE A 301 -7.48 18.27 -3.39
N ILE A 302 -6.49 17.96 -2.58
CA ILE A 302 -6.45 18.39 -1.17
C ILE A 302 -6.41 19.92 -1.07
N ASN A 303 -5.69 20.59 -1.96
CA ASN A 303 -5.52 22.04 -1.92
C ASN A 303 -6.71 22.82 -2.50
N THR A 304 -7.51 22.22 -3.41
CA THR A 304 -8.57 22.92 -4.13
C THR A 304 -9.97 22.37 -3.94
N GLY A 305 -10.10 21.12 -3.49
CA GLY A 305 -11.37 20.39 -3.46
C GLY A 305 -11.81 19.86 -4.84
N ILE A 306 -10.97 20.02 -5.88
CA ILE A 306 -11.25 19.58 -7.25
C ILE A 306 -10.35 18.39 -7.59
N TYR A 307 -10.95 17.25 -7.89
CA TYR A 307 -10.23 16.10 -8.43
C TYR A 307 -10.32 16.09 -9.94
N ASP A 308 -9.19 16.22 -10.63
CA ASP A 308 -9.14 16.24 -12.09
C ASP A 308 -8.07 15.26 -12.60
N LYS A 309 -8.53 14.14 -13.22
CA LYS A 309 -7.63 13.14 -13.81
C LYS A 309 -7.22 13.45 -15.24
N ARG A 310 -7.74 14.52 -15.85
CA ARG A 310 -7.49 14.93 -17.25
C ARG A 310 -6.15 15.62 -17.37
N ARG A 311 -5.08 14.91 -17.17
CA ARG A 311 -3.69 15.36 -17.23
C ARG A 311 -2.79 14.26 -17.79
N ASP A 312 -1.61 14.63 -18.26
CA ASP A 312 -0.63 13.69 -18.76
C ASP A 312 -0.04 12.84 -17.61
N PHE A 313 0.04 11.55 -17.83
CA PHE A 313 0.73 10.63 -16.94
C PHE A 313 2.24 10.82 -17.08
N LYS A 314 2.94 10.94 -15.95
CA LYS A 314 4.39 11.08 -15.90
C LYS A 314 5.01 9.84 -15.27
N LYS A 315 5.99 9.25 -15.96
CA LYS A 315 6.81 8.19 -15.39
C LYS A 315 7.91 8.82 -14.54
N THR A 316 8.03 8.39 -13.27
CA THR A 316 8.95 8.96 -12.28
C THR A 316 9.88 7.91 -11.67
N ILE A 317 10.86 8.35 -10.86
CA ILE A 317 11.72 7.46 -10.06
C ILE A 317 11.02 6.90 -8.81
N SER A 318 9.79 7.36 -8.50
CA SER A 318 8.93 6.86 -7.42
C SER A 318 7.66 6.18 -7.95
N PRO A 319 7.77 5.07 -8.70
CA PRO A 319 6.71 4.54 -9.56
C PRO A 319 5.46 4.06 -8.81
N SER A 320 5.55 3.73 -7.52
CA SER A 320 4.37 3.33 -6.73
C SER A 320 3.39 4.48 -6.47
N MET A 321 3.81 5.72 -6.75
CA MET A 321 3.01 6.94 -6.64
C MET A 321 2.54 7.46 -8.01
N ASP A 322 2.91 6.80 -9.12
CA ASP A 322 2.52 7.18 -10.48
C ASP A 322 1.06 6.77 -10.72
N ILE A 323 0.14 7.65 -10.38
CA ILE A 323 -1.30 7.42 -10.53
C ILE A 323 -2.02 8.69 -11.02
N LEU A 324 -3.12 8.50 -11.74
CA LEU A 324 -4.09 9.54 -12.06
C LEU A 324 -5.43 9.31 -11.35
N VAL A 325 -5.72 8.09 -10.92
CA VAL A 325 -6.91 7.72 -10.14
C VAL A 325 -6.48 7.04 -8.86
N SER A 326 -6.85 7.63 -7.74
CA SER A 326 -6.53 7.14 -6.40
C SER A 326 -7.71 6.36 -5.81
N SER A 327 -7.61 5.04 -5.79
CA SER A 327 -8.75 4.14 -5.57
C SER A 327 -9.36 4.22 -4.17
N ASN A 328 -8.56 4.38 -3.11
CA ASN A 328 -9.11 4.43 -1.73
C ASN A 328 -9.57 5.82 -1.31
N LEU A 329 -9.39 6.84 -2.14
CA LEU A 329 -9.89 8.19 -1.85
C LEU A 329 -11.42 8.18 -1.68
N GLU A 330 -12.13 7.28 -2.37
CA GLU A 330 -13.58 7.08 -2.24
C GLU A 330 -13.99 6.82 -0.77
N ARG A 331 -13.18 6.08 0.00
CA ARG A 331 -13.43 5.85 1.43
C ARG A 331 -13.28 7.11 2.28
N LEU A 332 -12.32 7.98 1.95
CA LEU A 332 -12.22 9.29 2.60
C LEU A 332 -13.44 10.14 2.28
N LEU A 333 -13.84 10.20 1.00
CA LEU A 333 -15.03 10.97 0.59
C LEU A 333 -16.28 10.52 1.35
N TYR A 334 -16.47 9.22 1.52
CA TYR A 334 -17.56 8.66 2.31
C TYR A 334 -17.52 9.15 3.77
N SER A 335 -16.34 9.09 4.42
CA SER A 335 -16.17 9.55 5.80
C SER A 335 -16.43 11.06 5.96
N VAL A 336 -15.90 11.90 5.07
CA VAL A 336 -16.01 13.38 5.22
C VAL A 336 -17.36 13.94 4.80
N THR A 337 -18.17 13.14 4.09
CA THR A 337 -19.58 13.48 3.75
C THR A 337 -20.58 13.09 4.82
N ASP A 338 -20.14 12.57 5.99
CA ASP A 338 -20.99 12.00 7.00
C ASP A 338 -21.81 10.81 6.45
N GLU A 339 -21.12 9.94 5.67
CA GLU A 339 -21.63 8.68 5.10
C GLU A 339 -22.69 8.86 3.97
N ASP A 340 -22.64 9.97 3.24
CA ASP A 340 -23.51 10.27 2.10
C ASP A 340 -23.12 9.46 0.85
N SER A 341 -23.67 8.26 0.72
CA SER A 341 -23.41 7.33 -0.39
C SER A 341 -23.89 7.84 -1.74
N GLU A 342 -24.97 8.65 -1.77
CA GLU A 342 -25.52 9.19 -3.01
C GLU A 342 -24.51 10.18 -3.61
N LYS A 343 -23.97 11.05 -2.76
CA LYS A 343 -22.99 12.04 -3.16
C LYS A 343 -21.68 11.40 -3.61
N VAL A 344 -21.22 10.37 -2.91
CA VAL A 344 -20.03 9.61 -3.33
C VAL A 344 -20.25 8.96 -4.69
N THR A 345 -21.44 8.35 -4.89
CA THR A 345 -21.81 7.73 -6.18
C THR A 345 -21.82 8.76 -7.31
N GLU A 346 -22.37 9.95 -7.08
CA GLU A 346 -22.37 11.05 -8.04
C GLU A 346 -20.93 11.45 -8.45
N TRP A 347 -20.05 11.67 -7.49
CA TRP A 347 -18.66 12.03 -7.77
C TRP A 347 -17.89 10.93 -8.50
N MET A 348 -18.11 9.66 -8.16
CA MET A 348 -17.47 8.54 -8.87
C MET A 348 -17.98 8.42 -10.30
N GLN A 349 -19.26 8.71 -10.53
CA GLN A 349 -19.83 8.79 -11.88
C GLN A 349 -19.23 9.96 -12.68
N GLN A 350 -19.16 11.17 -12.10
CA GLN A 350 -18.51 12.32 -12.73
C GLN A 350 -17.04 12.03 -13.07
N LEU A 351 -16.30 11.39 -12.16
CA LEU A 351 -14.92 10.98 -12.42
C LEU A 351 -14.80 10.03 -13.62
N ASN A 352 -15.75 9.10 -13.76
CA ASN A 352 -15.73 8.14 -14.86
C ASN A 352 -16.12 8.77 -16.21
N THR A 353 -17.14 9.66 -16.22
CA THR A 353 -17.72 10.22 -17.45
C THR A 353 -17.03 11.52 -17.89
N GLU A 354 -16.69 12.39 -16.92
CA GLU A 354 -16.15 13.72 -17.19
C GLU A 354 -14.66 13.84 -16.86
N GLY A 355 -14.14 12.92 -16.03
CA GLY A 355 -12.76 12.94 -15.57
C GLY A 355 -12.49 13.92 -14.42
N VAL A 356 -13.51 14.59 -13.91
CA VAL A 356 -13.39 15.63 -12.88
C VAL A 356 -14.62 15.67 -11.97
N TYR A 357 -14.41 15.98 -10.68
CA TYR A 357 -15.47 16.35 -9.75
C TYR A 357 -14.99 17.40 -8.75
N ASN A 358 -15.94 18.12 -8.10
CA ASN A 358 -15.66 19.12 -7.07
C ASN A 358 -16.48 18.79 -5.81
N VAL A 359 -15.80 18.67 -4.68
CA VAL A 359 -16.45 18.32 -3.39
C VAL A 359 -17.14 19.50 -2.71
N GLY A 360 -16.89 20.72 -3.18
CA GLY A 360 -17.42 21.96 -2.61
C GLY A 360 -16.74 22.37 -1.30
N GLU A 361 -16.94 23.63 -0.93
CA GLU A 361 -16.19 24.29 0.16
C GLU A 361 -16.36 23.59 1.52
N LYS A 362 -17.56 23.13 1.85
CA LYS A 362 -17.85 22.48 3.15
C LYS A 362 -17.02 21.18 3.33
N ILE A 363 -16.98 20.33 2.32
CA ILE A 363 -16.24 19.07 2.35
C ILE A 363 -14.73 19.33 2.25
N HIS A 364 -14.33 20.26 1.42
CA HIS A 364 -12.95 20.68 1.30
C HIS A 364 -12.36 21.14 2.66
N LYS A 365 -13.10 21.92 3.46
CA LYS A 365 -12.70 22.30 4.81
C LYS A 365 -12.50 21.10 5.74
N LYS A 366 -13.35 20.07 5.64
CA LYS A 366 -13.16 18.83 6.42
C LYS A 366 -11.89 18.11 6.00
N ILE A 367 -11.62 18.01 4.70
CA ILE A 367 -10.40 17.38 4.18
C ILE A 367 -9.16 18.14 4.68
N THR A 368 -9.10 19.45 4.50
CA THR A 368 -7.95 20.27 4.90
C THR A 368 -7.76 20.36 6.41
N SER A 369 -8.77 20.05 7.22
CA SER A 369 -8.61 19.95 8.68
C SER A 369 -7.71 18.79 9.09
N ALA A 370 -7.68 17.70 8.34
CA ALA A 370 -6.88 16.50 8.63
C ALA A 370 -5.67 16.33 7.70
N PHE A 371 -5.74 16.83 6.46
CA PHE A 371 -4.74 16.62 5.42
C PHE A 371 -4.07 17.91 4.95
N PHE A 372 -2.83 17.79 4.51
CA PHE A 372 -2.08 18.80 3.78
C PHE A 372 -1.49 18.15 2.53
N GLY A 373 -1.69 18.74 1.35
CA GLY A 373 -1.16 18.24 0.09
C GLY A 373 0.14 18.96 -0.31
N ALA A 374 1.19 18.20 -0.59
CA ALA A 374 2.42 18.71 -1.19
C ALA A 374 2.94 17.76 -2.25
N TRP A 375 3.59 18.30 -3.29
CA TRP A 375 4.23 17.50 -4.32
C TRP A 375 5.70 17.88 -4.49
N VAL A 376 6.46 16.94 -5.02
CA VAL A 376 7.92 17.01 -5.15
C VAL A 376 8.30 16.48 -6.52
N ASP A 377 9.12 17.20 -7.26
CA ASP A 377 9.62 16.76 -8.55
C ASP A 377 10.85 15.85 -8.44
N GLU A 378 11.32 15.36 -9.58
CA GLU A 378 12.44 14.43 -9.67
C GLU A 378 13.76 15.03 -9.14
N GLN A 379 13.99 16.33 -9.43
CA GLN A 379 15.18 17.03 -8.98
C GLN A 379 15.17 17.20 -7.46
N GLU A 380 14.07 17.71 -6.90
CA GLU A 380 13.89 17.86 -5.45
C GLU A 380 14.01 16.50 -4.74
N THR A 381 13.49 15.43 -5.36
CA THR A 381 13.57 14.06 -4.83
C THR A 381 15.03 13.61 -4.72
N ALA A 382 15.81 13.73 -5.79
CA ALA A 382 17.23 13.37 -5.81
C ALA A 382 18.05 14.23 -4.84
N GLU A 383 17.82 15.53 -4.81
CA GLU A 383 18.47 16.45 -3.85
C GLU A 383 18.17 16.08 -2.40
N THR A 384 16.95 15.65 -2.12
CA THR A 384 16.52 15.24 -0.77
C THR A 384 17.21 13.95 -0.34
N ILE A 385 17.30 12.92 -1.21
CA ILE A 385 18.05 11.68 -0.95
C ILE A 385 19.49 12.02 -0.57
N ARG A 386 20.17 12.81 -1.40
CA ARG A 386 21.56 13.19 -1.17
C ARG A 386 21.76 13.96 0.13
N ARG A 387 20.94 14.96 0.37
CA ARG A 387 21.05 15.83 1.55
C ARG A 387 20.81 15.05 2.84
N VAL A 388 19.72 14.29 2.94
CA VAL A 388 19.42 13.52 4.13
C VAL A 388 20.51 12.48 4.41
N TYR A 389 21.01 11.81 3.37
CA TYR A 389 22.15 10.89 3.55
C TYR A 389 23.42 11.61 4.04
N ASN A 390 23.75 12.79 3.52
CA ASN A 390 24.92 13.54 3.96
C ASN A 390 24.81 14.01 5.42
N ASP A 391 23.62 14.49 5.80
CA ASP A 391 23.37 15.11 7.11
C ASP A 391 23.21 14.06 8.22
N SER A 392 22.47 12.99 7.97
CA SER A 392 22.09 12.00 9.02
C SER A 392 22.59 10.58 8.74
N LYS A 393 23.22 10.32 7.60
CA LYS A 393 23.59 8.98 7.11
C LYS A 393 22.39 8.04 6.92
N TYR A 394 21.18 8.56 6.91
CA TYR A 394 19.97 7.82 6.63
C TYR A 394 19.70 7.82 5.12
N LEU A 395 19.62 6.62 4.52
CA LEU A 395 19.44 6.46 3.08
C LEU A 395 17.96 6.30 2.75
N LEU A 396 17.41 7.27 2.02
CA LEU A 396 16.01 7.27 1.59
C LEU A 396 15.85 6.54 0.25
N ASP A 397 14.76 5.79 0.10
CA ASP A 397 14.23 5.45 -1.23
C ASP A 397 13.49 6.66 -1.85
N PRO A 398 13.24 6.67 -3.17
CA PRO A 398 12.64 7.84 -3.82
C PRO A 398 11.25 8.21 -3.28
N HIS A 399 10.41 7.23 -2.89
CA HIS A 399 9.08 7.50 -2.35
C HIS A 399 9.18 8.17 -0.97
N THR A 400 10.03 7.63 -0.10
CA THR A 400 10.30 8.22 1.21
C THR A 400 10.89 9.62 1.09
N ALA A 401 11.75 9.85 0.10
CA ALA A 401 12.31 11.17 -0.17
C ALA A 401 11.24 12.21 -0.57
N VAL A 402 10.27 11.81 -1.38
CA VAL A 402 9.10 12.65 -1.71
C VAL A 402 8.33 13.01 -0.44
N ALA A 403 8.06 12.04 0.45
CA ALA A 403 7.35 12.30 1.70
C ALA A 403 8.17 13.16 2.68
N TRP A 404 9.47 12.94 2.74
CA TRP A 404 10.39 13.75 3.54
C TRP A 404 10.37 15.21 3.12
N ARG A 405 10.53 15.45 1.80
CA ARG A 405 10.50 16.81 1.25
C ARG A 405 9.14 17.47 1.40
N ALA A 406 8.06 16.73 1.25
CA ALA A 406 6.71 17.24 1.49
C ALA A 406 6.50 17.66 2.95
N CYS A 407 7.06 16.92 3.92
CA CYS A 407 7.07 17.30 5.34
C CYS A 407 7.81 18.61 5.58
N GLU A 408 8.97 18.80 4.94
CA GLU A 408 9.72 20.07 5.00
C GLU A 408 8.91 21.23 4.39
N LYS A 409 8.28 21.02 3.22
CA LYS A 409 7.41 22.03 2.59
C LYS A 409 6.25 22.42 3.52
N TYR A 410 5.64 21.43 4.19
CA TYR A 410 4.59 21.69 5.17
C TYR A 410 5.07 22.61 6.30
N ARG A 411 6.22 22.30 6.92
CA ARG A 411 6.80 23.11 7.99
C ARG A 411 7.12 24.53 7.52
N LEU A 412 7.67 24.68 6.34
CA LEU A 412 7.98 26.00 5.74
C LEU A 412 6.72 26.87 5.54
N VAL A 413 5.61 26.27 5.16
CA VAL A 413 4.36 27.00 4.87
C VAL A 413 3.58 27.31 6.14
N THR A 414 3.56 26.37 7.10
CA THR A 414 2.68 26.46 8.28
C THR A 414 3.39 26.92 9.55
N SER A 415 4.73 26.87 9.57
CA SER A 415 5.56 27.03 10.79
C SER A 415 5.18 26.03 11.89
N ASP A 416 4.67 24.86 11.54
CA ASP A 416 4.33 23.78 12.46
C ASP A 416 5.55 22.88 12.68
N ASP A 417 6.20 23.02 13.86
CA ASP A 417 7.41 22.28 14.24
C ASP A 417 7.10 21.01 15.06
N ARG A 418 5.84 20.53 15.07
CA ARG A 418 5.49 19.26 15.73
C ARG A 418 6.36 18.13 15.23
N TYR A 419 6.60 17.17 16.14
CA TYR A 419 7.25 15.91 15.77
C TYR A 419 6.51 15.24 14.62
N ALA A 420 7.27 14.74 13.66
CA ALA A 420 6.73 14.08 12.48
C ALA A 420 7.34 12.70 12.28
N VAL A 421 6.51 11.77 11.84
CA VAL A 421 6.93 10.46 11.37
C VAL A 421 6.75 10.42 9.86
N VAL A 422 7.85 10.20 9.14
CA VAL A 422 7.82 9.95 7.69
C VAL A 422 7.69 8.46 7.46
N VAL A 423 6.66 8.05 6.72
CA VAL A 423 6.44 6.64 6.40
C VAL A 423 7.38 6.21 5.30
N SER A 424 8.32 5.33 5.65
CA SER A 424 9.32 4.77 4.72
C SER A 424 8.81 3.48 4.12
N THR A 425 8.42 3.54 2.84
CA THR A 425 7.59 2.52 2.19
C THR A 425 8.37 1.48 1.40
N ALA A 426 9.65 1.70 1.13
CA ALA A 426 10.49 0.76 0.39
C ALA A 426 11.95 0.83 0.83
N SER A 427 12.67 -0.28 0.65
CA SER A 427 14.14 -0.26 0.78
C SER A 427 14.76 0.57 -0.35
N PRO A 428 15.76 1.42 -0.07
CA PRO A 428 16.49 2.18 -1.08
C PRO A 428 17.12 1.28 -2.15
N TYR A 429 17.45 0.04 -1.80
CA TYR A 429 18.04 -0.92 -2.72
C TYR A 429 17.11 -1.44 -3.81
N LYS A 430 15.80 -1.29 -3.66
CA LYS A 430 14.85 -1.58 -4.77
C LYS A 430 14.97 -0.60 -5.94
N PHE A 431 15.47 0.58 -5.65
CA PHE A 431 15.64 1.70 -6.57
C PHE A 431 17.11 2.14 -6.64
N SER A 432 18.01 1.16 -6.50
CA SER A 432 19.44 1.36 -6.32
C SER A 432 20.09 2.26 -7.39
N GLY A 433 19.65 2.20 -8.65
CA GLY A 433 20.14 3.08 -9.72
C GLY A 433 19.86 4.54 -9.41
N SER A 434 18.58 4.90 -9.23
CA SER A 434 18.17 6.28 -8.93
C SER A 434 18.76 6.80 -7.61
N VAL A 435 18.84 5.94 -6.59
CA VAL A 435 19.41 6.31 -5.28
C VAL A 435 20.92 6.53 -5.40
N TYR A 436 21.64 5.67 -6.14
CA TYR A 436 23.08 5.83 -6.39
C TYR A 436 23.39 7.14 -7.11
N GLU A 437 22.65 7.43 -8.20
CA GLU A 437 22.81 8.69 -8.96
C GLU A 437 22.55 9.91 -8.07
N ALA A 438 21.50 9.85 -7.24
CA ALA A 438 21.18 10.92 -6.32
C ALA A 438 22.29 11.18 -5.31
N VAL A 439 22.82 10.13 -4.65
CA VAL A 439 23.89 10.25 -3.63
C VAL A 439 25.21 10.71 -4.25
N LYS A 440 25.58 10.15 -5.41
CA LYS A 440 26.83 10.47 -6.13
C LYS A 440 26.78 11.85 -6.78
N ASN A 441 25.62 12.43 -6.99
CA ASN A 441 25.40 13.69 -7.68
C ASN A 441 25.83 13.67 -9.16
N GLY A 442 25.32 12.70 -9.91
CA GLY A 442 25.63 12.46 -11.32
C GLY A 442 26.67 11.37 -11.52
N GLY A 443 26.87 10.98 -12.73
CA GLY A 443 27.82 9.94 -13.13
C GLY A 443 27.24 8.97 -14.14
N GLU A 444 27.77 7.77 -14.21
CA GLU A 444 27.32 6.70 -15.09
C GLU A 444 25.97 6.16 -14.59
N GLU A 445 25.00 6.07 -15.49
CA GLU A 445 23.71 5.42 -15.21
C GLU A 445 23.97 3.93 -14.98
N LEU A 446 23.64 3.46 -13.77
CA LEU A 446 23.82 2.08 -13.38
C LEU A 446 22.46 1.40 -13.23
N HIS A 447 22.40 0.16 -13.66
CA HIS A 447 21.18 -0.64 -13.62
C HIS A 447 21.36 -1.91 -12.80
N SER A 448 20.23 -2.47 -12.36
CA SER A 448 20.16 -3.81 -11.76
C SER A 448 21.08 -4.01 -10.54
N PHE A 449 21.67 -5.18 -10.41
CA PHE A 449 22.55 -5.55 -9.30
C PHE A 449 23.89 -4.80 -9.29
N GLY A 450 24.37 -4.33 -10.47
CA GLY A 450 25.54 -3.46 -10.54
C GLY A 450 25.34 -2.16 -9.76
N ALA A 451 24.16 -1.53 -9.90
CA ALA A 451 23.80 -0.34 -9.13
C ALA A 451 23.67 -0.64 -7.63
N LEU A 452 23.12 -1.80 -7.26
CA LEU A 452 22.97 -2.23 -5.87
C LEU A 452 24.34 -2.37 -5.17
N HIS A 453 25.29 -3.06 -5.80
CA HIS A 453 26.64 -3.21 -5.25
C HIS A 453 27.38 -1.88 -5.13
N LYS A 454 27.27 -1.02 -6.15
CA LYS A 454 27.90 0.31 -6.15
C LYS A 454 27.30 1.24 -5.10
N LEU A 455 25.98 1.17 -4.87
CA LEU A 455 25.32 1.92 -3.80
C LEU A 455 25.83 1.49 -2.43
N HIS A 456 25.99 0.18 -2.21
CA HIS A 456 26.57 -0.35 -0.99
C HIS A 456 28.03 0.08 -0.78
N GLU A 457 28.88 -0.03 -1.82
CA GLU A 457 30.26 0.46 -1.77
C GLU A 457 30.35 1.96 -1.43
N LEU A 458 29.44 2.77 -1.97
CA LEU A 458 29.41 4.22 -1.77
C LEU A 458 28.94 4.62 -0.36
N THR A 459 27.93 3.92 0.16
CA THR A 459 27.21 4.35 1.37
C THR A 459 27.58 3.56 2.63
N GLY A 460 28.02 2.31 2.48
CA GLY A 460 28.22 1.37 3.58
C GLY A 460 26.91 0.89 4.23
N VAL A 461 25.73 1.32 3.73
CA VAL A 461 24.44 0.88 4.24
C VAL A 461 24.25 -0.61 3.89
N PRO A 462 23.86 -1.48 4.85
CA PRO A 462 23.68 -2.90 4.59
C PRO A 462 22.62 -3.17 3.54
N VAL A 463 22.90 -4.05 2.58
CA VAL A 463 21.92 -4.55 1.62
C VAL A 463 21.05 -5.60 2.29
N PRO A 464 19.72 -5.57 2.16
CA PRO A 464 18.87 -6.65 2.64
C PRO A 464 19.28 -7.99 2.03
N GLU A 465 19.49 -9.03 2.87
CA GLU A 465 19.99 -10.32 2.43
C GLU A 465 19.16 -10.95 1.31
N LYS A 466 17.84 -10.80 1.39
CA LYS A 466 16.89 -11.28 0.38
C LYS A 466 17.12 -10.66 -1.00
N MET A 467 17.63 -9.44 -1.05
CA MET A 467 17.99 -8.79 -2.32
C MET A 467 19.32 -9.29 -2.87
N LEU A 468 20.30 -9.60 -2.01
CA LEU A 468 21.56 -10.22 -2.45
C LEU A 468 21.34 -11.62 -3.01
N GLN A 469 20.48 -12.41 -2.36
CA GLN A 469 20.15 -13.76 -2.82
C GLN A 469 19.47 -13.75 -4.20
N LEU A 470 18.67 -12.72 -4.51
CA LEU A 470 17.89 -12.59 -5.73
C LEU A 470 18.74 -12.63 -7.01
N GLU A 471 19.96 -12.10 -6.97
CA GLU A 471 20.88 -12.06 -8.13
C GLU A 471 21.14 -13.44 -8.73
N ASN A 472 21.21 -14.47 -7.87
CA ASN A 472 21.56 -15.84 -8.26
C ASN A 472 20.35 -16.79 -8.33
N MET A 473 19.13 -16.27 -8.13
CA MET A 473 17.93 -17.11 -8.19
C MET A 473 17.58 -17.46 -9.64
N PRO A 474 17.15 -18.72 -9.89
CA PRO A 474 16.76 -19.12 -11.24
C PRO A 474 15.46 -18.45 -11.68
N VAL A 475 15.40 -18.03 -12.94
CA VAL A 475 14.17 -17.53 -13.56
C VAL A 475 13.22 -18.69 -13.82
N LEU A 476 12.09 -18.71 -13.12
CA LEU A 476 11.05 -19.74 -13.18
C LEU A 476 9.95 -19.39 -14.19
N HIS A 477 9.61 -18.10 -14.32
CA HIS A 477 8.53 -17.62 -15.17
C HIS A 477 9.12 -16.83 -16.34
N LYS A 478 8.93 -17.32 -17.58
CA LYS A 478 9.55 -16.76 -18.79
C LYS A 478 8.53 -16.37 -19.85
N GLU A 479 7.24 -16.57 -19.59
CA GLU A 479 6.20 -16.38 -20.58
C GLU A 479 5.94 -14.89 -20.81
N VAL A 480 5.90 -14.52 -22.11
CA VAL A 480 5.51 -13.21 -22.59
C VAL A 480 4.29 -13.40 -23.47
N ILE A 481 3.22 -12.70 -23.17
CA ILE A 481 1.93 -12.85 -23.83
C ILE A 481 1.45 -11.52 -24.43
N GLU A 482 0.61 -11.60 -25.46
CA GLU A 482 -0.14 -10.45 -25.96
C GLU A 482 -1.30 -10.12 -25.01
N PRO A 483 -1.74 -8.85 -24.90
CA PRO A 483 -2.84 -8.45 -24.00
C PRO A 483 -4.14 -9.26 -24.24
N GLU A 484 -4.46 -9.58 -25.48
CA GLU A 484 -5.63 -10.39 -25.86
C GLU A 484 -5.59 -11.84 -25.37
N ASN A 485 -4.41 -12.37 -25.05
CA ASN A 485 -4.22 -13.75 -24.57
C ASN A 485 -4.30 -13.87 -23.04
N MET A 486 -4.48 -12.77 -22.30
CA MET A 486 -4.51 -12.78 -20.83
C MET A 486 -5.66 -13.65 -20.28
N ALA A 487 -6.84 -13.61 -20.89
CA ALA A 487 -7.98 -14.44 -20.47
C ALA A 487 -7.69 -15.96 -20.64
N GLU A 488 -7.01 -16.35 -21.72
CA GLU A 488 -6.60 -17.72 -21.97
C GLU A 488 -5.52 -18.16 -20.97
N ALA A 489 -4.55 -17.29 -20.67
CA ALA A 489 -3.54 -17.56 -19.67
C ALA A 489 -4.17 -17.84 -18.29
N VAL A 490 -5.22 -17.09 -17.90
CA VAL A 490 -5.96 -17.37 -16.66
C VAL A 490 -6.59 -18.77 -16.70
N LYS A 491 -7.30 -19.13 -17.79
CA LYS A 491 -7.96 -20.44 -17.89
C LYS A 491 -6.99 -21.61 -17.83
N ASN A 492 -5.79 -21.43 -18.35
CA ASN A 492 -4.77 -22.47 -18.39
C ASN A 492 -3.99 -22.60 -17.05
N SER A 493 -4.14 -21.64 -16.14
CA SER A 493 -3.46 -21.59 -14.84
C SER A 493 -4.29 -22.10 -13.66
N ILE A 494 -5.57 -22.48 -13.87
CA ILE A 494 -6.51 -22.87 -12.81
C ILE A 494 -6.93 -24.31 -12.88
#